data_30ce3d270d5b30fb4e71cad1952f68c9
#
_entry.id   30ce3d270d5b30fb4e71cad1952f68c9
#
_cell.length_a   1.000
_cell.length_b   1.000
_cell.length_c   1.000
_cell.angle_alpha   90.00
_cell.angle_beta   90.00
_cell.angle_gamma   90.00
#
_symmetry.space_group_name_H-M   'P 1'
#
loop_
_entity.id
_entity.type
_entity.pdbx_description
1 polymer ?
#
loop_
_entity_poly.entity_id
_entity_poly.type
_entity_poly.pdbx_seq_one_letter_code
_entity_poly.pdbx_strand_id
1 'polypeptide(L)'
;HSKNNIDKMSAGIPLNDDDRYDWLIRIKEEIDKRKSFQNLVVACSALKEKYRSILNVKEDYLVYLKITKKTAKRRIKNRKDHFMPDSLVDSQFAILEEPDVCITLEETLTPEEATSHLTSIFKNKFDYGK
;
A
#
# COMPACT_ATOMS: atom_id res chain seq x y z
N HIS A 1 -4.97 10.54 -4.53
CA HIS A 1 -5.98 10.42 -5.60
C HIS A 1 -6.49 11.78 -6.04
N SER A 2 -7.00 11.88 -7.27
CA SER A 2 -7.68 13.07 -7.77
C SER A 2 -8.99 13.31 -7.01
N LYS A 3 -9.52 14.54 -7.12
CA LYS A 3 -10.82 14.85 -6.53
C LYS A 3 -11.91 13.92 -7.06
N ASN A 4 -11.88 13.62 -8.36
CA ASN A 4 -12.86 12.73 -8.99
C ASN A 4 -12.81 11.32 -8.38
N ASN A 5 -11.62 10.78 -8.13
CA ASN A 5 -11.46 9.49 -7.48
C ASN A 5 -11.93 9.52 -6.03
N ILE A 6 -11.63 10.58 -5.30
CA ILE A 6 -12.09 10.77 -3.93
C ILE A 6 -13.61 10.81 -3.87
N ASP A 7 -14.25 11.54 -4.79
CA ASP A 7 -15.70 11.64 -4.88
C ASP A 7 -16.35 10.27 -5.16
N LYS A 8 -15.76 9.49 -6.07
CA LYS A 8 -16.22 8.13 -6.34
C LYS A 8 -16.15 7.25 -5.09
N MET A 9 -15.01 7.24 -4.41
CA MET A 9 -14.82 6.43 -3.20
C MET A 9 -15.77 6.85 -2.08
N SER A 10 -15.98 8.13 -1.90
CA SER A 10 -16.91 8.66 -0.90
C SER A 10 -18.35 8.22 -1.18
N ALA A 11 -18.70 8.07 -2.46
CA ALA A 11 -20.01 7.58 -2.89
C ALA A 11 -20.12 6.04 -2.89
N GLY A 12 -19.07 5.32 -2.48
CA GLY A 12 -19.05 3.86 -2.49
C GLY A 12 -18.84 3.25 -3.88
N ILE A 13 -18.35 4.03 -4.84
CA ILE A 13 -18.09 3.58 -6.21
C ILE A 13 -16.64 3.09 -6.29
N PRO A 14 -16.39 1.80 -6.63
CA PRO A 14 -15.04 1.28 -6.78
C PRO A 14 -14.30 1.96 -7.93
N LEU A 15 -12.99 2.17 -7.75
CA LEU A 15 -12.14 2.67 -8.81
C LEU A 15 -11.76 1.53 -9.76
N ASN A 16 -11.73 1.82 -11.06
CA ASN A 16 -11.21 0.88 -12.06
C ASN A 16 -9.72 1.15 -12.32
N ASP A 17 -9.14 0.37 -13.24
CA ASP A 17 -7.72 0.50 -13.58
C ASP A 17 -7.40 1.87 -14.18
N ASP A 18 -8.29 2.40 -15.04
CA ASP A 18 -8.09 3.71 -15.66
C ASP A 18 -8.10 4.83 -14.62
N ASP A 19 -9.00 4.74 -13.64
CA ASP A 19 -9.06 5.70 -12.53
C ASP A 19 -7.75 5.72 -11.72
N ARG A 20 -7.10 4.56 -11.59
CA ARG A 20 -5.88 4.41 -10.81
C ARG A 20 -4.61 4.74 -11.58
N TYR A 21 -4.63 4.69 -12.89
CA TYR A 21 -3.44 4.84 -13.72
C TYR A 21 -2.69 6.15 -13.43
N ASP A 22 -3.37 7.27 -13.51
CA ASP A 22 -2.75 8.59 -13.29
C ASP A 22 -2.20 8.73 -11.87
N TRP A 23 -2.91 8.16 -10.90
CA TRP A 23 -2.48 8.14 -9.51
C TRP A 23 -1.17 7.36 -9.34
N LEU A 24 -1.09 6.17 -9.95
CA LEU A 24 0.11 5.34 -9.89
C LEU A 24 1.30 6.02 -10.58
N ILE A 25 1.08 6.65 -11.72
CA ILE A 25 2.13 7.40 -12.43
C ILE A 25 2.66 8.54 -11.57
N ARG A 26 1.79 9.27 -10.89
CA ARG A 26 2.23 10.35 -10.00
C ARG A 26 3.05 9.84 -8.82
N ILE A 27 2.65 8.70 -8.24
CA ILE A 27 3.45 8.06 -7.17
C ILE A 27 4.82 7.66 -7.71
N LYS A 28 4.85 7.04 -8.89
CA LYS A 28 6.10 6.63 -9.52
C LYS A 28 7.04 7.82 -9.76
N GLU A 29 6.52 8.91 -10.28
CA GLU A 29 7.30 10.13 -10.50
C GLU A 29 7.90 10.66 -9.20
N GLU A 30 7.14 10.68 -8.12
CA GLU A 30 7.64 11.09 -6.81
C GLU A 30 8.73 10.15 -6.28
N ILE A 31 8.56 8.84 -6.46
CA ILE A 31 9.57 7.87 -6.09
C ILE A 31 10.87 8.11 -6.87
N ASP A 32 10.77 8.22 -8.20
CA ASP A 32 11.94 8.41 -9.08
C ASP A 32 12.69 9.70 -8.77
N LYS A 33 11.94 10.75 -8.45
CA LYS A 33 12.52 12.05 -8.08
C LYS A 33 13.33 11.99 -6.79
N ARG A 34 12.85 11.22 -5.81
CA ARG A 34 13.42 11.23 -4.45
C ARG A 34 14.45 10.13 -4.19
N LYS A 35 14.32 8.99 -4.85
CA LYS A 35 15.17 7.82 -4.58
C LYS A 35 16.65 8.05 -4.84
N SER A 36 17.00 9.05 -5.64
CA SER A 36 18.40 9.37 -5.94
C SER A 36 19.14 10.04 -4.78
N PHE A 37 18.42 10.59 -3.80
CA PHE A 37 19.04 11.33 -2.69
C PHE A 37 18.52 10.96 -1.31
N GLN A 38 17.55 10.06 -1.21
CA GLN A 38 17.04 9.61 0.09
C GLN A 38 16.40 8.23 0.01
N ASN A 39 16.35 7.55 1.15
CA ASN A 39 15.55 6.34 1.28
C ASN A 39 14.08 6.72 1.44
N LEU A 40 13.19 5.89 0.89
CA LEU A 40 11.76 6.15 0.90
C LEU A 40 10.98 4.99 1.46
N VAL A 41 9.92 5.31 2.20
CA VAL A 41 8.86 4.36 2.55
C VAL A 41 7.59 4.85 1.89
N VAL A 42 6.95 4.00 1.10
CA VAL A 42 5.72 4.34 0.39
C VAL A 42 4.62 3.39 0.84
N ALA A 43 3.57 3.94 1.43
CA ALA A 43 2.37 3.20 1.79
C ALA A 43 1.34 3.38 0.67
N CYS A 44 0.96 2.29 0.04
CA CYS A 44 0.13 2.33 -1.16
C CYS A 44 -0.69 1.05 -1.29
N SER A 45 -1.96 1.17 -1.65
CA SER A 45 -2.82 0.02 -1.92
C SER A 45 -2.60 -0.54 -3.34
N ALA A 46 -1.38 -0.91 -3.65
CA ALA A 46 -1.01 -1.46 -4.96
C ALA A 46 -1.52 -2.90 -5.10
N LEU A 47 -2.83 -3.04 -5.31
CA LEU A 47 -3.57 -4.29 -5.18
C LEU A 47 -3.26 -5.32 -6.27
N LYS A 48 -2.93 -4.88 -7.48
CA LYS A 48 -2.66 -5.77 -8.60
C LYS A 48 -1.18 -5.78 -8.98
N GLU A 49 -0.74 -6.89 -9.54
CA GLU A 49 0.62 -7.03 -10.04
C GLU A 49 0.98 -5.93 -11.04
N LYS A 50 0.07 -5.60 -11.94
CA LYS A 50 0.31 -4.52 -12.92
C LYS A 50 0.48 -3.15 -12.29
N TYR A 51 -0.16 -2.89 -11.13
CA TYR A 51 0.04 -1.64 -10.40
C TYR A 51 1.44 -1.59 -9.80
N ARG A 52 1.89 -2.70 -9.22
CA ARG A 52 3.24 -2.80 -8.66
C ARG A 52 4.31 -2.70 -9.74
N SER A 53 4.03 -3.23 -10.93
CA SER A 53 4.91 -3.09 -12.10
C SER A 53 5.05 -1.63 -12.55
N ILE A 54 3.96 -0.87 -12.52
CA ILE A 54 4.02 0.57 -12.83
C ILE A 54 4.93 1.29 -11.84
N LEU A 55 4.84 0.97 -10.55
CA LEU A 55 5.69 1.56 -9.52
C LEU A 55 7.13 1.07 -9.55
N ASN A 56 7.39 -0.01 -10.27
CA ASN A 56 8.71 -0.63 -10.44
C ASN A 56 9.37 -0.99 -9.09
N VAL A 57 8.59 -1.61 -8.20
CA VAL A 57 9.10 -2.05 -6.90
C VAL A 57 9.79 -3.39 -7.05
N LYS A 58 11.03 -3.47 -6.56
CA LYS A 58 11.77 -4.75 -6.52
C LYS A 58 11.22 -5.63 -5.40
N GLU A 59 11.18 -6.93 -5.65
CA GLU A 59 10.66 -7.93 -4.70
C GLU A 59 11.32 -7.84 -3.33
N ASP A 60 12.63 -7.57 -3.28
CA ASP A 60 13.39 -7.43 -2.03
C ASP A 60 12.93 -6.26 -1.15
N TYR A 61 12.23 -5.30 -1.74
CA TYR A 61 11.75 -4.09 -1.05
C TYR A 61 10.23 -4.01 -0.99
N LEU A 62 9.55 -5.04 -1.47
CA LEU A 62 8.09 -5.10 -1.41
C LEU A 62 7.64 -5.70 -0.09
N VAL A 63 6.86 -4.94 0.65
CA VAL A 63 6.29 -5.38 1.94
C VAL A 63 4.79 -5.55 1.76
N TYR A 64 4.29 -6.74 2.07
CA TYR A 64 2.87 -7.06 2.02
C TYR A 64 2.31 -7.14 3.45
N LEU A 65 1.42 -6.23 3.77
CA LEU A 65 0.70 -6.26 5.05
C LEU A 65 -0.52 -7.16 4.89
N LYS A 66 -0.37 -8.41 5.29
CA LYS A 66 -1.41 -9.42 5.11
C LYS A 66 -2.42 -9.35 6.23
N ILE A 67 -3.64 -8.92 5.91
CA ILE A 67 -4.74 -8.84 6.86
C ILE A 67 -5.98 -9.49 6.27
N THR A 68 -6.88 -9.96 7.15
CA THR A 68 -8.18 -10.47 6.72
C THR A 68 -9.12 -9.31 6.42
N LYS A 69 -10.12 -9.55 5.60
CA LYS A 69 -11.18 -8.59 5.32
C LYS A 69 -11.85 -8.11 6.61
N LYS A 70 -12.11 -9.03 7.54
CA LYS A 70 -12.70 -8.73 8.84
C LYS A 70 -11.87 -7.72 9.63
N THR A 71 -10.55 -7.95 9.70
CA THR A 71 -9.62 -7.05 10.39
C THR A 71 -9.56 -5.69 9.70
N ALA A 72 -9.52 -5.66 8.37
CA ALA A 72 -9.52 -4.42 7.61
C ALA A 72 -10.76 -3.58 7.91
N LYS A 73 -11.95 -4.18 7.89
CA LYS A 73 -13.20 -3.49 8.18
C LYS A 73 -13.22 -2.95 9.60
N ARG A 74 -12.74 -3.73 10.57
CA ARG A 74 -12.67 -3.29 11.97
C ARG A 74 -11.75 -2.08 12.14
N ARG A 75 -10.57 -2.12 11.53
CA ARG A 75 -9.59 -1.03 11.62
C ARG A 75 -10.11 0.26 11.00
N ILE A 76 -10.80 0.17 9.88
CA ILE A 76 -11.39 1.32 9.20
C ILE A 76 -12.48 1.97 10.05
N LYS A 77 -13.36 1.17 10.66
CA LYS A 77 -14.40 1.68 11.57
C LYS A 77 -13.83 2.45 12.75
N ASN A 78 -12.66 2.08 13.23
CA ASN A 78 -12.02 2.71 14.39
C ASN A 78 -11.25 3.99 14.03
N ARG A 79 -11.14 4.34 12.75
CA ARG A 79 -10.50 5.59 12.32
C ARG A 79 -11.52 6.71 12.30
N LYS A 80 -11.27 7.76 13.10
CA LYS A 80 -12.20 8.90 13.24
C LYS A 80 -12.28 9.78 12.00
N ASP A 81 -11.16 9.95 11.29
CA ASP A 81 -11.03 10.91 10.18
C ASP A 81 -11.03 10.24 8.81
N HIS A 82 -11.30 8.96 8.76
CA HIS A 82 -11.26 8.19 7.52
C HIS A 82 -12.55 7.43 7.35
N PHE A 83 -13.30 7.81 6.34
CA PHE A 83 -14.54 7.13 5.99
C PHE A 83 -14.35 6.31 4.71
N MET A 84 -14.59 5.00 4.82
CA MET A 84 -14.64 4.11 3.67
C MET A 84 -15.80 3.15 3.87
N PRO A 85 -16.78 3.10 2.95
CA PRO A 85 -17.86 2.13 3.04
C PRO A 85 -17.35 0.69 2.98
N ASP A 86 -18.03 -0.21 3.69
CA ASP A 86 -17.69 -1.64 3.69
C ASP A 86 -17.65 -2.24 2.28
N SER A 87 -18.53 -1.76 1.38
CA SER A 87 -18.54 -2.22 -0.02
C SER A 87 -17.22 -1.96 -0.75
N LEU A 88 -16.51 -0.86 -0.43
CA LEU A 88 -15.19 -0.57 -1.01
C LEU A 88 -14.13 -1.54 -0.48
N VAL A 89 -14.19 -1.90 0.80
CA VAL A 89 -13.30 -2.91 1.36
C VAL A 89 -13.49 -4.23 0.62
N ASP A 90 -14.74 -4.65 0.44
CA ASP A 90 -15.07 -5.87 -0.31
C ASP A 90 -14.51 -5.83 -1.73
N SER A 91 -14.68 -4.71 -2.44
CA SER A 91 -14.20 -4.56 -3.82
C SER A 91 -12.67 -4.62 -3.89
N GLN A 92 -11.97 -4.04 -2.93
CA GLN A 92 -10.51 -4.07 -2.88
C GLN A 92 -9.98 -5.48 -2.64
N PHE A 93 -10.60 -6.24 -1.74
CA PHE A 93 -10.22 -7.64 -1.53
C PHE A 93 -10.54 -8.51 -2.75
N ALA A 94 -11.61 -8.19 -3.47
CA ALA A 94 -11.98 -8.94 -4.69
C ALA A 94 -10.95 -8.82 -5.80
N ILE A 95 -10.27 -7.67 -5.93
CA ILE A 95 -9.26 -7.44 -6.97
C ILE A 95 -7.82 -7.64 -6.48
N LEU A 96 -7.62 -7.85 -5.19
CA LEU A 96 -6.29 -8.06 -4.63
C LEU A 96 -5.62 -9.28 -5.25
N GLU A 97 -4.44 -9.08 -5.81
CA GLU A 97 -3.53 -10.12 -6.25
C GLU A 97 -2.39 -10.17 -5.25
N GLU A 98 -2.37 -11.20 -4.40
CA GLU A 98 -1.31 -11.31 -3.39
C GLU A 98 0.05 -11.48 -4.07
N PRO A 99 1.09 -10.72 -3.64
CA PRO A 99 2.43 -10.90 -4.20
C PRO A 99 2.99 -12.30 -3.88
N ASP A 100 3.60 -12.95 -4.87
CA ASP A 100 4.22 -14.27 -4.66
C ASP A 100 5.54 -14.14 -3.90
N VAL A 101 6.36 -13.16 -4.27
CA VAL A 101 7.67 -12.92 -3.64
C VAL A 101 7.67 -11.55 -3.00
N CYS A 102 7.72 -11.52 -1.68
CA CYS A 102 7.69 -10.28 -0.91
C CYS A 102 8.04 -10.55 0.56
N ILE A 103 8.18 -9.48 1.33
CA ILE A 103 8.25 -9.56 2.79
C ILE A 103 6.82 -9.49 3.30
N THR A 104 6.33 -10.57 3.93
CA THR A 104 4.97 -10.61 4.46
C THR A 104 4.97 -10.31 5.95
N LEU A 105 4.14 -9.35 6.37
CA LEU A 105 3.89 -9.04 7.78
C LEU A 105 2.47 -9.47 8.13
N GLU A 106 2.36 -10.31 9.16
CA GLU A 106 1.07 -10.80 9.62
C GLU A 106 0.33 -9.75 10.46
N GLU A 107 -0.99 -9.82 10.46
CA GLU A 107 -1.84 -8.85 11.18
C GLU A 107 -1.73 -8.91 12.70
N THR A 108 -1.14 -9.97 13.24
CA THR A 108 -0.92 -10.12 14.68
C THR A 108 0.20 -9.26 15.22
N LEU A 109 1.08 -8.74 14.34
CA LEU A 109 2.17 -7.87 14.74
C LEU A 109 1.63 -6.48 15.12
N THR A 110 2.12 -5.94 16.23
CA THR A 110 1.89 -4.53 16.55
C THR A 110 2.70 -3.65 15.59
N PRO A 111 2.35 -2.35 15.45
CA PRO A 111 3.19 -1.44 14.63
C PRO A 111 4.65 -1.42 15.07
N GLU A 112 4.92 -1.48 16.37
CA GLU A 112 6.29 -1.50 16.91
C GLU A 112 7.01 -2.79 16.51
N GLU A 113 6.36 -3.94 16.63
CA GLU A 113 6.93 -5.23 16.22
C GLU A 113 7.18 -5.27 14.72
N ALA A 114 6.25 -4.78 13.91
CA ALA A 114 6.40 -4.70 12.46
C ALA A 114 7.57 -3.81 12.07
N THR A 115 7.70 -2.65 12.71
CA THR A 115 8.81 -1.72 12.47
C THR A 115 10.15 -2.34 12.83
N SER A 116 10.25 -3.01 13.97
CA SER A 116 11.48 -3.70 14.40
C SER A 116 11.86 -4.79 13.42
N HIS A 117 10.87 -5.58 12.96
CA HIS A 117 11.10 -6.64 12.00
C HIS A 117 11.63 -6.11 10.67
N LEU A 118 11.02 -5.07 10.14
CA LEU A 118 11.45 -4.42 8.89
C LEU A 118 12.83 -3.79 9.02
N THR A 119 13.09 -3.11 10.13
CA THR A 119 14.40 -2.50 10.41
C THR A 119 15.49 -3.57 10.40
N SER A 120 15.24 -4.72 11.02
CA SER A 120 16.16 -5.84 11.04
C SER A 120 16.46 -6.38 9.63
N ILE A 121 15.41 -6.54 8.81
CA ILE A 121 15.56 -7.03 7.42
C ILE A 121 16.36 -6.04 6.57
N PHE A 122 16.07 -4.74 6.69
CA PHE A 122 16.67 -3.72 5.83
C PHE A 122 17.99 -3.15 6.35
N LYS A 123 18.41 -3.53 7.54
CA LYS A 123 19.63 -3.01 8.17
C LYS A 123 20.86 -3.10 7.27
N ASN A 124 20.99 -4.18 6.52
CA ASN A 124 22.14 -4.41 5.63
C ASN A 124 21.91 -3.88 4.21
N LYS A 125 20.69 -3.45 3.88
CA LYS A 125 20.35 -2.96 2.54
C LYS A 125 20.41 -1.45 2.42
N PHE A 126 20.32 -0.73 3.56
CA PHE A 126 20.38 0.71 3.62
C PHE A 126 21.51 1.16 4.57
N ASP A 127 22.07 2.34 4.30
CA ASP A 127 23.15 2.91 5.09
C ASP A 127 22.60 3.67 6.30
N TYR A 128 22.04 2.94 7.25
CA TYR A 128 21.54 3.56 8.48
C TYR A 128 22.70 4.15 9.29
N GLY A 129 22.59 5.40 9.71
CA GLY A 129 23.51 6.04 10.62
C GLY A 129 24.85 6.51 10.03
N LYS A 130 24.94 6.52 8.73
CA LYS A 130 26.08 7.14 8.06
C LYS A 130 25.89 8.62 7.79
#